data_04e38f42ab7927193f1c9f5aaad163ba
#
_entry.id   04e38f42ab7927193f1c9f5aaad163ba
#
_cell.length_a   1.000
_cell.length_b   1.000
_cell.length_c   1.000
_cell.angle_alpha   90.00
_cell.angle_beta   90.00
_cell.angle_gamma   90.00
#
_symmetry.space_group_name_H-M   'P 1'
#
loop_
_entity.id
_entity.type
_entity.pdbx_description
1 polymer ?
#
loop_
_entity_poly.entity_id
_entity_poly.type
_entity_poly.pdbx_seq_one_letter_code
_entity_poly.pdbx_strand_id
1 'polypeptide(L)'
;MEQKYAYIFGKKAKGDDFYRYWISMSSEKVGKNGKGTGEYLKATMPVRMSKKAAETWEEFATKTKNKDIKLGISHIKDGWLKVVEGPEDPYIVMFINDLIEQEDD
;
A
#
# COMPACT_ATOMS: atom_id res chain seq x y z
N MET A 1 17.77 3.62 6.93
CA MET A 1 16.48 3.90 7.60
C MET A 1 15.37 3.19 6.87
N GLU A 2 14.56 2.44 7.56
CA GLU A 2 13.47 1.71 6.96
C GLU A 2 12.33 2.64 6.58
N GLN A 3 11.76 2.41 5.41
CA GLN A 3 10.59 3.14 4.95
C GLN A 3 9.36 2.57 5.65
N LYS A 4 8.72 3.40 6.47
CA LYS A 4 7.52 3.00 7.24
C LYS A 4 6.21 3.28 6.51
N TYR A 5 6.29 3.95 5.38
CA TYR A 5 5.11 4.38 4.63
C TYR A 5 5.18 3.92 3.19
N ALA A 6 4.05 3.63 2.64
CA ALA A 6 3.89 3.32 1.23
C ALA A 6 2.80 4.22 0.64
N TYR A 7 2.94 4.55 -0.62
CA TYR A 7 1.90 5.28 -1.34
C TYR A 7 0.86 4.29 -1.84
N ILE A 8 -0.40 4.57 -1.59
CA ILE A 8 -1.51 3.78 -2.13
C ILE A 8 -2.11 4.54 -3.29
N PHE A 9 -2.23 3.87 -4.43
CA PHE A 9 -2.86 4.43 -5.62
C PHE A 9 -3.67 3.34 -6.31
N GLY A 10 -4.50 3.74 -7.25
CA GLY A 10 -5.34 2.83 -8.01
C GLY A 10 -6.80 3.18 -7.89
N LYS A 11 -7.60 2.51 -8.67
CA LYS A 11 -9.04 2.73 -8.66
C LYS A 11 -9.71 1.65 -7.83
N LYS A 12 -10.67 2.08 -7.04
CA LYS A 12 -11.59 1.20 -6.38
C LYS A 12 -12.44 0.51 -7.45
N ALA A 13 -12.19 -0.77 -7.68
CA ALA A 13 -12.96 -1.56 -8.64
C ALA A 13 -14.06 -2.30 -7.90
N LYS A 14 -15.30 -2.10 -8.32
CA LYS A 14 -16.46 -2.77 -7.75
C LYS A 14 -16.63 -4.13 -8.42
N GLY A 15 -16.88 -5.16 -7.67
CA GLY A 15 -17.17 -6.48 -8.24
C GLY A 15 -16.91 -7.66 -7.33
N ASP A 16 -15.99 -7.51 -6.37
CA ASP A 16 -15.63 -8.54 -5.40
C ASP A 16 -15.82 -8.00 -3.97
N ASP A 17 -15.63 -8.87 -2.99
CA ASP A 17 -15.66 -8.48 -1.58
C ASP A 17 -14.53 -7.54 -1.20
N PHE A 18 -13.52 -7.44 -2.07
CA PHE A 18 -12.36 -6.59 -1.85
C PHE A 18 -12.16 -5.63 -3.01
N TYR A 19 -11.79 -4.40 -2.68
CA TYR A 19 -11.46 -3.36 -3.66
C TYR A 19 -9.98 -3.41 -4.00
N ARG A 20 -9.63 -3.09 -5.24
CA ARG A 20 -8.28 -3.22 -5.78
C ARG A 20 -7.49 -1.93 -5.66
N TYR A 21 -6.32 -2.04 -5.05
CA TYR A 21 -5.37 -0.95 -4.90
C TYR A 21 -3.97 -1.46 -5.19
N TRP A 22 -3.02 -0.55 -5.28
CA TRP A 22 -1.60 -0.87 -5.39
C TRP A 22 -0.83 -0.05 -4.38
N ILE A 23 0.19 -0.68 -3.79
CA ILE A 23 1.16 0.02 -2.97
C ILE A 23 2.40 0.23 -3.85
N SER A 24 2.92 1.47 -3.86
CA SER A 24 4.19 1.78 -4.49
C SER A 24 5.19 2.17 -3.41
N MET A 25 6.34 1.56 -3.47
CA MET A 25 7.43 1.87 -2.54
C MET A 25 8.72 2.05 -3.31
N SER A 26 9.61 2.86 -2.75
CA SER A 26 10.95 3.04 -3.31
C SER A 26 11.95 3.07 -2.19
N SER A 27 13.15 2.59 -2.48
CA SER A 27 14.28 2.69 -1.57
C SER A 27 15.55 3.00 -2.35
N GLU A 28 16.48 3.68 -1.71
CA GLU A 28 17.74 4.03 -2.35
C GLU A 28 18.59 2.78 -2.57
N LYS A 29 19.13 2.65 -3.78
CA LYS A 29 20.06 1.58 -4.11
C LYS A 29 21.38 1.79 -3.35
N VAL A 30 21.83 0.75 -2.68
CA VAL A 30 23.05 0.78 -1.89
C VAL A 30 24.21 0.25 -2.74
N GLY A 31 25.32 0.97 -2.74
CA GLY A 31 26.53 0.56 -3.43
C GLY A 31 27.34 -0.47 -2.64
N LYS A 32 28.43 -0.94 -3.23
CA LYS A 32 29.31 -1.95 -2.62
C LYS A 32 29.92 -1.48 -1.28
N ASN A 33 30.03 -0.18 -1.10
CA ASN A 33 30.56 0.42 0.13
C ASN A 33 29.51 0.61 1.22
N GLY A 34 28.28 0.17 0.99
CA GLY A 34 27.18 0.32 1.92
C GLY A 34 26.54 1.69 1.93
N LYS A 35 26.96 2.60 1.07
CA LYS A 35 26.40 3.95 0.98
C LYS A 35 25.39 4.06 -0.14
N GLY A 36 24.45 4.97 0.02
CA GLY A 36 23.45 5.27 -1.01
C GLY A 36 24.10 5.77 -2.30
N THR A 37 23.51 5.43 -3.42
CA THR A 37 24.02 5.78 -4.76
C THR A 37 23.31 6.97 -5.39
N GLY A 38 22.24 7.47 -4.78
CA GLY A 38 21.38 8.48 -5.39
C GLY A 38 20.36 7.90 -6.37
N GLU A 39 20.46 6.63 -6.68
CA GLU A 39 19.50 5.92 -7.51
C GLU A 39 18.47 5.24 -6.63
N TYR A 40 17.20 5.19 -7.09
CA TYR A 40 16.11 4.59 -6.32
C TYR A 40 15.51 3.41 -7.06
N LEU A 41 15.31 2.35 -6.31
CA LEU A 41 14.59 1.17 -6.78
C LEU A 41 13.12 1.36 -6.40
N LYS A 42 12.23 1.09 -7.36
CA LYS A 42 10.79 1.22 -7.13
C LYS A 42 10.11 -0.11 -7.43
N ALA A 43 9.15 -0.44 -6.61
CA ALA A 43 8.34 -1.63 -6.83
C ALA A 43 6.91 -1.36 -6.41
N THR A 44 5.99 -2.12 -6.98
CA THR A 44 4.57 -2.05 -6.65
C THR A 44 4.09 -3.42 -6.21
N MET A 45 3.08 -3.42 -5.36
CA MET A 45 2.46 -4.65 -4.91
C MET A 45 0.94 -4.48 -4.94
N PRO A 46 0.19 -5.45 -5.49
CA PRO A 46 -1.26 -5.37 -5.47
C PRO A 46 -1.79 -5.51 -4.04
N VAL A 47 -2.83 -4.72 -3.76
CA VAL A 47 -3.49 -4.70 -2.46
C VAL A 47 -4.98 -4.89 -2.68
N ARG A 48 -5.60 -5.63 -1.78
CA ARG A 48 -7.06 -5.80 -1.73
C ARG A 48 -7.55 -5.29 -0.39
N MET A 49 -8.47 -4.34 -0.42
CA MET A 49 -9.06 -3.80 0.81
C MET A 49 -10.50 -4.26 0.93
N SER A 50 -10.90 -4.67 2.14
CA SER A 50 -12.29 -4.93 2.44
C SER A 50 -13.10 -3.64 2.28
N LYS A 51 -14.42 -3.75 2.22
CA LYS A 51 -15.29 -2.58 2.14
C LYS A 51 -15.01 -1.61 3.29
N LYS A 52 -14.87 -2.15 4.51
CA LYS A 52 -14.57 -1.35 5.70
C LYS A 52 -13.24 -0.61 5.59
N ALA A 53 -12.17 -1.32 5.21
CA ALA A 53 -10.86 -0.72 5.05
C ALA A 53 -10.86 0.32 3.93
N ALA A 54 -11.51 0.02 2.81
CA ALA A 54 -11.59 0.94 1.69
C ALA A 54 -12.34 2.22 2.07
N GLU A 55 -13.43 2.12 2.82
CA GLU A 55 -14.18 3.30 3.29
C GLU A 55 -13.31 4.17 4.20
N THR A 56 -12.59 3.56 5.13
CA THR A 56 -11.67 4.29 6.03
C THR A 56 -10.58 4.99 5.21
N TRP A 57 -10.00 4.30 4.24
CA TRP A 57 -8.96 4.86 3.39
C TRP A 57 -9.47 6.02 2.53
N GLU A 58 -10.63 5.85 1.87
CA GLU A 58 -11.20 6.87 1.01
C GLU A 58 -11.63 8.12 1.81
N GLU A 59 -12.13 7.93 3.01
CA GLU A 59 -12.48 9.03 3.90
C GLU A 59 -11.24 9.83 4.28
N PHE A 60 -10.17 9.15 4.64
CA PHE A 60 -8.90 9.80 4.94
C PHE A 60 -8.34 10.54 3.72
N ALA A 61 -8.39 9.91 2.56
CA ALA A 61 -7.93 10.50 1.30
C ALA A 61 -8.70 11.78 0.95
N THR A 62 -10.00 11.77 1.16
CA THR A 62 -10.86 12.93 0.90
C THR A 62 -10.55 14.08 1.85
N LYS A 63 -10.31 13.79 3.13
CA LYS A 63 -10.02 14.81 4.14
C LYS A 63 -8.68 15.50 3.91
N THR A 64 -7.68 14.78 3.50
CA THR A 64 -6.34 15.35 3.36
C THR A 64 -6.18 16.22 2.13
N LYS A 65 -6.99 16.02 1.10
CA LYS A 65 -6.91 16.75 -0.18
C LYS A 65 -5.51 16.71 -0.80
N ASN A 66 -4.70 15.77 -0.38
CA ASN A 66 -3.31 15.65 -0.80
C ASN A 66 -3.17 14.41 -1.67
N LYS A 67 -2.50 14.56 -2.84
CA LYS A 67 -2.26 13.45 -3.74
C LYS A 67 -1.19 12.48 -3.22
N ASP A 68 -0.38 12.93 -2.27
CA ASP A 68 0.72 12.15 -1.70
C ASP A 68 0.31 11.50 -0.38
N ILE A 69 -0.83 10.82 -0.38
CA ILE A 69 -1.33 10.15 0.80
C ILE A 69 -0.53 8.88 1.02
N LYS A 70 0.00 8.73 2.22
CA LYS A 70 0.82 7.59 2.59
C LYS A 70 0.11 6.70 3.59
N LEU A 71 0.16 5.40 3.33
CA LEU A 71 -0.26 4.41 4.32
C LEU A 71 0.94 4.06 5.19
N GLY A 72 0.83 4.32 6.47
CA GLY A 72 1.81 3.82 7.44
C GLY A 72 1.53 2.35 7.74
N ILE A 73 2.58 1.55 7.82
CA ILE A 73 2.43 0.12 8.16
C ILE A 73 1.73 -0.02 9.53
N SER A 74 2.01 0.89 10.44
CA SER A 74 1.38 0.91 11.77
C SER A 74 -0.12 1.21 11.74
N HIS A 75 -0.64 1.67 10.61
CA HIS A 75 -2.06 1.97 10.47
C HIS A 75 -2.89 0.76 10.03
N ILE A 76 -2.24 -0.35 9.70
CA ILE A 76 -2.93 -1.59 9.36
C ILE A 76 -3.30 -2.28 10.67
N LYS A 77 -4.60 -2.37 10.93
CA LYS A 77 -5.11 -3.02 12.13
C LYS A 77 -5.23 -4.52 11.93
N ASP A 78 -5.68 -4.93 10.76
CA ASP A 78 -5.86 -6.33 10.42
C ASP A 78 -5.59 -6.54 8.94
N GLY A 79 -4.70 -7.46 8.62
CA GLY A 79 -4.36 -7.76 7.25
C GLY A 79 -3.46 -8.99 7.17
N TRP A 80 -3.26 -9.49 5.95
CA TRP A 80 -2.41 -10.66 5.71
C TRP A 80 -1.87 -10.66 4.30
N LEU A 81 -0.83 -11.44 4.09
CA LEU A 81 -0.26 -11.68 2.76
C LEU A 81 -0.75 -13.04 2.26
N LYS A 82 -1.05 -13.12 0.98
CA LYS A 82 -1.50 -14.35 0.35
C LYS A 82 -0.87 -14.49 -1.03
N VAL A 83 -0.48 -15.71 -1.37
CA VAL A 83 -0.06 -16.02 -2.73
C VAL A 83 -1.32 -16.34 -3.54
N VAL A 84 -1.48 -15.67 -4.67
CA VAL A 84 -2.61 -15.88 -5.57
C VAL A 84 -2.11 -16.29 -6.93
N GLU A 85 -2.96 -16.98 -7.67
CA GLU A 85 -2.66 -17.45 -9.00
C GLU A 85 -2.72 -16.30 -10.00
N GLY A 86 -1.66 -16.14 -10.78
CA GLY A 86 -1.58 -15.13 -11.83
C GLY A 86 -1.65 -15.76 -13.21
N PRO A 87 -1.73 -14.92 -14.27
CA PRO A 87 -1.78 -15.42 -15.65
C PRO A 87 -0.50 -16.14 -16.08
N GLU A 88 0.65 -15.76 -15.54
CA GLU A 88 1.93 -16.40 -15.84
C GLU A 88 2.50 -17.08 -14.60
N ASP A 89 2.74 -16.30 -13.54
CA ASP A 89 3.31 -16.79 -12.31
C ASP A 89 2.43 -16.41 -11.12
N PRO A 90 2.47 -17.22 -10.04
CA PRO A 90 1.84 -16.79 -8.79
C PRO A 90 2.45 -15.50 -8.27
N TYR A 91 1.67 -14.69 -7.60
CA TYR A 91 2.16 -13.43 -7.03
C TYR A 91 1.55 -13.20 -5.65
N ILE A 92 2.17 -12.30 -4.91
CA ILE A 92 1.77 -11.98 -3.55
C ILE A 92 0.83 -10.77 -3.56
N VAL A 93 -0.27 -10.88 -2.82
CA VAL A 93 -1.23 -9.81 -2.63
C VAL A 93 -1.36 -9.55 -1.14
N MET A 94 -1.38 -8.27 -0.76
CA MET A 94 -1.69 -7.88 0.61
C MET A 94 -3.19 -7.64 0.73
N PHE A 95 -3.83 -8.36 1.66
CA PHE A 95 -5.23 -8.14 2.01
C PHE A 95 -5.29 -7.28 3.25
N ILE A 96 -6.03 -6.18 3.19
CA ILE A 96 -6.24 -5.31 4.33
C ILE A 96 -7.72 -5.36 4.68
N ASN A 97 -8.02 -5.90 5.85
CA ASN A 97 -9.38 -6.05 6.32
C ASN A 97 -9.85 -4.88 7.17
N ASP A 98 -8.93 -4.22 7.86
CA ASP A 98 -9.25 -3.09 8.71
C ASP A 98 -8.05 -2.15 8.83
N LEU A 99 -8.34 -0.86 8.88
CA LEU A 99 -7.35 0.19 9.08
C LEU A 99 -7.70 0.98 10.34
N ILE A 100 -6.67 1.46 11.02
CA ILE A 100 -6.86 2.38 12.14
C ILE A 100 -7.21 3.75 11.57
N GLU A 101 -8.25 4.38 12.08
CA GLU A 101 -8.63 5.71 11.64
C GLU A 101 -7.50 6.72 11.88
N GLN A 102 -7.28 7.56 10.88
CA GLN A 102 -6.28 8.61 10.97
C GLN A 102 -6.88 9.84 11.62
N GLU A 103 -6.21 10.37 12.63
CA GLU A 103 -6.62 11.62 13.22
C GLU A 103 -6.05 12.78 12.39
N ASP A 104 -6.86 13.82 12.25
CA ASP A 104 -6.40 15.05 11.61
C ASP A 104 -5.54 15.83 12.61
N ASP A 105 -4.30 16.04 12.25
CA ASP A 105 -3.43 16.95 13.00
C ASP A 105 -3.60 18.37 12.52
#